data_cde1ee36b98f0fdc8284a199638d14c1
#
_entry.id   cde1ee36b98f0fdc8284a199638d14c1
#
_cell.length_a   1.000
_cell.length_b   1.000
_cell.length_c   1.000
_cell.angle_alpha   90.00
_cell.angle_beta   90.00
_cell.angle_gamma   90.00
#
_symmetry.space_group_name_H-M   'P 1'
#
loop_
_entity.id
_entity.type
_entity.pdbx_description
1 polymer ?
#
loop_
_entity_poly.entity_id
_entity_poly.type
_entity_poly.pdbx_seq_one_letter_code
_entity_poly.pdbx_strand_id
1 'polypeptide(L)'
;FFLIADYQALGDHLNDIDLIRDSVLQVTLDWLAVGLDPEKSAFVIQSYVPEFAELTMLLSFITPLGMLERNPTLKGELADLDIERRSVGFFNYPMSQVADILLPQAHLVPVGDDQLPHVEMTREVARKFNRMFANVFPEPDSLVGRVPRLSGTDGQGKMSKSKGNVIMLSDDEKAVTKKVRSMFTDPNRIRADIPGKVEGNPVFQYHDAFNPNTAQIDDFKARYREGNIGDVEIKMALAEAINTFLDPIRERRAYYESNMSLVEEAIMDGVARMRVIAAETMKQVRDAMRISSYTKNWK
;
A
#
# COMPACT_ATOMS: atom_id res chain seq x y z
N PHE A 1 -2.20 12.29 -4.69
CA PHE A 1 -0.93 12.19 -3.98
C PHE A 1 -0.60 10.73 -3.71
N PHE A 2 0.64 10.34 -3.97
CA PHE A 2 1.21 9.04 -3.61
C PHE A 2 2.32 9.28 -2.60
N LEU A 3 2.14 8.76 -1.39
CA LEU A 3 3.03 9.02 -0.27
C LEU A 3 3.97 7.83 -0.01
N ILE A 4 5.26 8.10 0.07
CA ILE A 4 6.26 7.16 0.57
C ILE A 4 6.45 7.46 2.06
N ALA A 5 5.94 6.57 2.91
CA ALA A 5 5.89 6.72 4.35
C ALA A 5 7.22 6.28 5.02
N ASP A 6 8.30 6.98 4.72
CA ASP A 6 9.65 6.68 5.20
C ASP A 6 9.79 6.87 6.72
N TYR A 7 9.05 7.79 7.36
CA TYR A 7 8.98 7.88 8.82
C TYR A 7 8.35 6.63 9.45
N GLN A 8 7.27 6.09 8.83
CA GLN A 8 6.61 4.90 9.37
C GLN A 8 7.48 3.65 9.19
N ALA A 9 8.24 3.59 8.09
CA ALA A 9 9.19 2.51 7.85
C ALA A 9 10.26 2.37 8.96
N LEU A 10 10.58 3.45 9.66
CA LEU A 10 11.45 3.41 10.83
C LEU A 10 10.89 2.53 11.98
N GLY A 11 9.56 2.39 12.08
CA GLY A 11 8.92 1.53 13.08
C GLY A 11 9.34 0.06 12.95
N ASP A 12 9.52 -0.42 11.72
CA ASP A 12 9.85 -1.81 11.42
C ASP A 12 11.33 -2.03 11.11
N HIS A 13 12.01 -1.02 10.55
CA HIS A 13 13.35 -1.14 9.96
C HIS A 13 14.36 -0.13 10.54
N LEU A 14 14.23 0.24 11.82
CA LEU A 14 15.13 1.22 12.47
C LEU A 14 16.61 0.80 12.41
N ASN A 15 16.89 -0.49 12.38
CA ASN A 15 18.25 -1.04 12.34
C ASN A 15 18.78 -1.22 10.89
N ASP A 16 17.99 -0.88 9.87
CA ASP A 16 18.36 -1.05 8.46
C ASP A 16 17.93 0.19 7.65
N ILE A 17 18.61 1.29 7.91
CA ILE A 17 18.31 2.60 7.27
C ILE A 17 18.62 2.56 5.77
N ASP A 18 19.61 1.81 5.36
CA ASP A 18 19.96 1.68 3.94
C ASP A 18 18.83 0.99 3.16
N LEU A 19 18.18 -0.01 3.75
CA LEU A 19 16.98 -0.63 3.17
C LEU A 19 15.85 0.40 2.96
N ILE A 20 15.62 1.29 3.92
CA ILE A 20 14.59 2.35 3.78
C ILE A 20 14.95 3.27 2.62
N ARG A 21 16.21 3.74 2.56
CA ARG A 21 16.68 4.64 1.49
C ARG A 21 16.52 4.00 0.11
N ASP A 22 16.97 2.76 -0.04
CA ASP A 22 16.84 2.02 -1.29
C ASP A 22 15.38 1.81 -1.66
N SER A 23 14.52 1.50 -0.68
CA SER A 23 13.09 1.30 -0.90
C SER A 23 12.36 2.55 -1.41
N VAL A 24 12.76 3.75 -0.97
CA VAL A 24 12.20 5.02 -1.49
C VAL A 24 12.38 5.11 -3.00
N LEU A 25 13.60 4.83 -3.49
CA LEU A 25 13.90 4.82 -4.91
C LEU A 25 13.14 3.73 -5.66
N GLN A 26 13.16 2.49 -5.13
CA GLN A 26 12.51 1.35 -5.79
C GLN A 26 11.00 1.53 -5.91
N VAL A 27 10.33 2.05 -4.87
CA VAL A 27 8.89 2.34 -4.90
C VAL A 27 8.57 3.43 -5.94
N THR A 28 9.38 4.48 -6.03
CA THR A 28 9.18 5.53 -7.04
C THR A 28 9.32 4.99 -8.45
N LEU A 29 10.34 4.18 -8.69
CA LEU A 29 10.54 3.51 -9.98
C LEU A 29 9.35 2.60 -10.33
N ASP A 30 8.84 1.83 -9.38
CA ASP A 30 7.68 0.97 -9.59
C ASP A 30 6.43 1.79 -9.92
N TRP A 31 6.18 2.92 -9.23
CA TRP A 31 5.05 3.79 -9.51
C TRP A 31 5.10 4.39 -10.92
N LEU A 32 6.25 4.88 -11.33
CA LEU A 32 6.46 5.38 -12.70
C LEU A 32 6.34 4.25 -13.73
N ALA A 33 6.86 3.07 -13.42
CA ALA A 33 6.83 1.89 -14.29
C ALA A 33 5.41 1.37 -14.52
N VAL A 34 4.55 1.35 -13.50
CA VAL A 34 3.13 0.97 -13.67
C VAL A 34 2.31 2.04 -14.44
N GLY A 35 2.90 3.20 -14.68
CA GLY A 35 2.32 4.24 -15.54
C GLY A 35 1.59 5.35 -14.77
N LEU A 36 1.91 5.54 -13.49
CA LEU A 36 1.47 6.73 -12.79
C LEU A 36 2.16 7.95 -13.39
N ASP A 37 1.37 8.90 -13.87
CA ASP A 37 1.81 10.09 -14.58
C ASP A 37 2.21 11.18 -13.58
N PRO A 38 3.49 11.60 -13.51
CA PRO A 38 3.94 12.62 -12.55
C PRO A 38 3.34 14.00 -12.80
N GLU A 39 2.85 14.29 -14.02
CA GLU A 39 2.15 15.55 -14.29
C GLU A 39 0.76 15.60 -13.62
N LYS A 40 0.10 14.44 -13.51
CA LYS A 40 -1.24 14.29 -12.89
C LYS A 40 -1.18 13.86 -11.44
N SER A 41 -0.07 13.25 -11.03
CA SER A 41 0.14 12.67 -9.70
C SER A 41 1.29 13.37 -8.99
N ALA A 42 1.22 13.51 -7.68
CA ALA A 42 2.33 14.01 -6.89
C ALA A 42 2.94 12.85 -6.09
N PHE A 43 4.21 12.56 -6.31
CA PHE A 43 4.98 11.60 -5.54
C PHE A 43 5.66 12.31 -4.39
N VAL A 44 5.37 11.89 -3.16
CA VAL A 44 5.77 12.62 -1.96
C VAL A 44 6.54 11.70 -1.02
N ILE A 45 7.74 12.09 -0.62
CA ILE A 45 8.46 11.47 0.48
C ILE A 45 7.99 12.16 1.77
N GLN A 46 7.47 11.40 2.72
CA GLN A 46 6.85 11.92 3.95
C GLN A 46 7.80 12.83 4.73
N SER A 47 9.06 12.42 4.91
CA SER A 47 10.06 13.20 5.63
C SER A 47 10.45 14.52 4.96
N TYR A 48 10.17 14.68 3.67
CA TYR A 48 10.41 15.93 2.96
C TYR A 48 9.31 16.99 3.19
N VAL A 49 8.23 16.61 3.88
CA VAL A 49 7.12 17.48 4.28
C VAL A 49 6.92 17.38 5.79
N PRO A 50 7.69 18.12 6.61
CA PRO A 50 7.69 17.99 8.07
C PRO A 50 6.33 18.22 8.72
N GLU A 51 5.41 18.87 8.04
CA GLU A 51 4.05 19.13 8.47
C GLU A 51 3.26 17.84 8.75
N PHE A 52 3.60 16.71 8.13
CA PHE A 52 3.04 15.40 8.47
C PHE A 52 3.32 15.03 9.93
N ALA A 53 4.56 15.21 10.38
CA ALA A 53 4.94 14.92 11.75
C ALA A 53 4.29 15.92 12.74
N GLU A 54 4.22 17.21 12.40
CA GLU A 54 3.55 18.21 13.23
C GLU A 54 2.05 17.88 13.37
N LEU A 55 1.37 17.59 12.26
CA LEU A 55 -0.05 17.24 12.29
C LEU A 55 -0.30 15.94 13.09
N THR A 56 0.53 14.93 12.91
CA THR A 56 0.48 13.69 13.70
C THR A 56 0.53 13.99 15.21
N MET A 57 1.45 14.84 15.64
CA MET A 57 1.57 15.24 17.04
C MET A 57 0.31 15.96 17.54
N LEU A 58 -0.19 16.96 16.78
CA LEU A 58 -1.37 17.72 17.18
C LEU A 58 -2.63 16.86 17.27
N LEU A 59 -2.84 15.96 16.30
CA LEU A 59 -3.97 15.03 16.30
C LEU A 59 -3.87 13.98 17.42
N SER A 60 -2.66 13.59 17.80
CA SER A 60 -2.44 12.66 18.93
C SER A 60 -2.98 13.22 20.25
N PHE A 61 -2.93 14.53 20.49
CA PHE A 61 -3.47 15.14 21.71
C PHE A 61 -4.98 15.04 21.85
N ILE A 62 -5.70 14.94 20.75
CA ILE A 62 -7.15 14.82 20.77
C ILE A 62 -7.65 13.38 20.63
N THR A 63 -6.74 12.42 20.40
CA THR A 63 -7.08 11.01 20.15
C THR A 63 -6.91 10.19 21.43
N PRO A 64 -7.99 9.59 21.98
CA PRO A 64 -7.87 8.72 23.15
C PRO A 64 -7.04 7.47 22.84
N LEU A 65 -6.18 7.06 23.77
CA LEU A 65 -5.36 5.85 23.63
C LEU A 65 -6.20 4.61 23.29
N GLY A 66 -7.36 4.44 23.91
CA GLY A 66 -8.27 3.32 23.62
C GLY A 66 -8.81 3.29 22.20
N MET A 67 -8.71 4.36 21.40
CA MET A 67 -9.02 4.33 19.97
C MET A 67 -7.96 3.55 19.19
N LEU A 68 -6.68 3.77 19.51
CA LEU A 68 -5.56 3.02 18.93
C LEU A 68 -5.60 1.55 19.37
N GLU A 69 -5.81 1.28 20.65
CA GLU A 69 -5.88 -0.09 21.20
C GLU A 69 -7.02 -0.93 20.61
N ARG A 70 -8.10 -0.30 20.17
CA ARG A 70 -9.23 -0.99 19.51
C ARG A 70 -9.05 -1.16 18.01
N ASN A 71 -8.06 -0.52 17.39
CA ASN A 71 -7.82 -0.69 15.97
C ASN A 71 -7.40 -2.15 15.68
N PRO A 72 -8.17 -2.91 14.87
CA PRO A 72 -7.93 -4.33 14.69
C PRO A 72 -6.62 -4.62 13.95
N THR A 73 -6.20 -3.74 13.04
CA THR A 73 -4.94 -3.89 12.29
C THR A 73 -3.75 -3.73 13.24
N LEU A 74 -3.70 -2.62 13.99
CA LEU A 74 -2.65 -2.37 14.98
C LEU A 74 -2.59 -3.49 16.04
N LYS A 75 -3.76 -3.94 16.51
CA LYS A 75 -3.84 -5.02 17.51
C LYS A 75 -3.25 -6.34 16.98
N GLY A 76 -3.55 -6.68 15.73
CA GLY A 76 -3.00 -7.86 15.06
C GLY A 76 -1.48 -7.77 14.91
N GLU A 77 -0.99 -6.64 14.42
CA GLU A 77 0.45 -6.41 14.22
C GLU A 77 1.23 -6.41 15.53
N LEU A 78 0.69 -5.78 16.58
CA LEU A 78 1.29 -5.84 17.92
C LEU A 78 1.34 -7.26 18.49
N ALA A 79 0.37 -8.13 18.16
CA ALA A 79 0.40 -9.52 18.62
C ALA A 79 1.52 -10.32 17.94
N ASP A 80 1.84 -10.00 16.68
CA ASP A 80 2.87 -10.66 15.90
C ASP A 80 4.29 -10.11 16.18
N LEU A 81 4.39 -8.97 16.88
CA LEU A 81 5.65 -8.27 17.14
C LEU A 81 6.19 -8.61 18.52
N ASP A 82 7.50 -8.88 18.61
CA ASP A 82 8.20 -9.04 19.89
C ASP A 82 8.05 -7.80 20.77
N ILE A 83 7.91 -8.01 22.09
CA ILE A 83 7.67 -6.92 23.06
C ILE A 83 8.75 -5.84 22.97
N GLU A 84 10.01 -6.23 22.79
CA GLU A 84 11.15 -5.31 22.70
C GLU A 84 11.10 -4.39 21.46
N ARG A 85 10.37 -4.80 20.42
CA ARG A 85 10.17 -4.04 19.18
C ARG A 85 8.94 -3.14 19.22
N ARG A 86 8.11 -3.21 20.27
CA ARG A 86 6.90 -2.38 20.44
C ARG A 86 7.26 -0.98 20.92
N SER A 87 7.74 -0.15 20.02
CA SER A 87 8.07 1.24 20.32
C SER A 87 6.81 2.13 20.37
N VAL A 88 6.94 3.32 21.01
CA VAL A 88 5.90 4.36 20.95
C VAL A 88 5.64 4.77 19.51
N GLY A 89 6.67 4.86 18.68
CA GLY A 89 6.55 5.18 17.26
C GLY A 89 5.71 4.14 16.50
N PHE A 90 5.98 2.83 16.74
CA PHE A 90 5.17 1.76 16.18
C PHE A 90 3.72 1.83 16.64
N PHE A 91 3.49 2.05 17.95
CA PHE A 91 2.13 2.17 18.47
C PHE A 91 1.37 3.37 17.91
N ASN A 92 2.07 4.44 17.55
CA ASN A 92 1.48 5.69 17.05
C ASN A 92 1.40 5.79 15.52
N TYR A 93 1.88 4.79 14.73
CA TYR A 93 1.84 4.89 13.27
C TYR A 93 0.43 5.12 12.70
N PRO A 94 -0.68 4.60 13.30
CA PRO A 94 -2.00 4.88 12.77
C PRO A 94 -2.37 6.38 12.84
N MET A 95 -1.81 7.13 13.79
CA MET A 95 -1.98 8.59 13.85
C MET A 95 -1.16 9.30 12.77
N SER A 96 0.02 8.78 12.43
CA SER A 96 0.76 9.26 11.27
C SER A 96 -0.04 9.04 9.98
N GLN A 97 -0.64 7.87 9.82
CA GLN A 97 -1.50 7.58 8.66
C GLN A 97 -2.76 8.48 8.62
N VAL A 98 -3.34 8.82 9.76
CA VAL A 98 -4.41 9.84 9.83
C VAL A 98 -3.91 11.18 9.28
N ALA A 99 -2.72 11.62 9.69
CA ALA A 99 -2.13 12.85 9.18
C ALA A 99 -1.80 12.77 7.69
N ASP A 100 -1.34 11.62 7.19
CA ASP A 100 -1.06 11.38 5.77
C ASP A 100 -2.29 11.59 4.88
N ILE A 101 -3.48 11.26 5.41
CA ILE A 101 -4.75 11.42 4.72
C ILE A 101 -5.32 12.84 4.88
N LEU A 102 -5.22 13.42 6.08
CA LEU A 102 -5.85 14.71 6.37
C LEU A 102 -5.02 15.92 5.92
N LEU A 103 -3.70 15.83 5.93
CA LEU A 103 -2.84 16.95 5.51
C LEU A 103 -3.07 17.36 4.04
N PRO A 104 -3.17 16.41 3.08
CA PRO A 104 -3.51 16.74 1.68
C PRO A 104 -5.00 17.02 1.47
N GLN A 105 -5.83 17.10 2.51
CA GLN A 105 -7.30 17.31 2.42
C GLN A 105 -7.98 16.22 1.56
N ALA A 106 -7.59 14.96 1.73
CA ALA A 106 -8.08 13.87 0.91
C ALA A 106 -9.59 13.61 1.13
N HIS A 107 -10.36 13.51 0.03
CA HIS A 107 -11.77 13.14 0.03
C HIS A 107 -11.97 11.65 -0.28
N LEU A 108 -11.02 11.04 -0.99
CA LEU A 108 -11.09 9.64 -1.41
C LEU A 108 -9.72 8.98 -1.24
N VAL A 109 -9.69 7.82 -0.60
CA VAL A 109 -8.46 7.08 -0.33
C VAL A 109 -8.56 5.69 -0.95
N PRO A 110 -7.81 5.40 -2.03
CA PRO A 110 -7.72 4.05 -2.56
C PRO A 110 -6.99 3.14 -1.58
N VAL A 111 -7.63 2.05 -1.16
CA VAL A 111 -7.11 1.15 -0.13
C VAL A 111 -7.47 -0.31 -0.40
N GLY A 112 -6.71 -1.24 0.18
CA GLY A 112 -7.13 -2.61 0.39
C GLY A 112 -8.07 -2.74 1.60
N ASP A 113 -8.78 -3.86 1.71
CA ASP A 113 -9.74 -4.11 2.80
C ASP A 113 -9.12 -4.02 4.19
N ASP A 114 -7.85 -4.39 4.33
CA ASP A 114 -7.08 -4.34 5.57
C ASP A 114 -6.83 -2.90 6.09
N GLN A 115 -6.96 -1.89 5.22
CA GLN A 115 -6.77 -0.48 5.55
C GLN A 115 -8.09 0.25 5.91
N LEU A 116 -9.24 -0.37 5.73
CA LEU A 116 -10.54 0.23 6.06
C LEU A 116 -10.63 0.72 7.52
N PRO A 117 -10.09 0.01 8.53
CA PRO A 117 -10.08 0.49 9.92
C PRO A 117 -9.31 1.80 10.11
N HIS A 118 -8.25 2.04 9.34
CA HIS A 118 -7.48 3.27 9.40
C HIS A 118 -8.20 4.45 8.75
N VAL A 119 -8.90 4.21 7.63
CA VAL A 119 -9.73 5.25 7.00
C VAL A 119 -10.89 5.64 7.92
N GLU A 120 -11.58 4.67 8.57
CA GLU A 120 -12.64 5.00 9.52
C GLU A 120 -12.11 5.74 10.74
N MET A 121 -10.95 5.34 11.28
CA MET A 121 -10.29 6.09 12.36
C MET A 121 -9.98 7.52 11.93
N THR A 122 -9.54 7.74 10.68
CA THR A 122 -9.29 9.07 10.12
C THR A 122 -10.56 9.91 10.10
N ARG A 123 -11.71 9.34 9.68
CA ARG A 123 -13.02 10.00 9.71
C ARG A 123 -13.43 10.42 11.13
N GLU A 124 -13.24 9.52 12.10
CA GLU A 124 -13.53 9.81 13.51
C GLU A 124 -12.68 10.96 14.05
N VAL A 125 -11.38 10.97 13.74
CA VAL A 125 -10.45 12.02 14.17
C VAL A 125 -10.79 13.35 13.48
N ALA A 126 -11.08 13.34 12.18
CA ALA A 126 -11.51 14.55 11.44
C ALA A 126 -12.78 15.16 12.05
N ARG A 127 -13.82 14.34 12.26
CA ARG A 127 -15.06 14.78 12.93
C ARG A 127 -14.82 15.34 14.32
N LYS A 128 -13.93 14.71 15.09
CA LYS A 128 -13.58 15.17 16.43
C LYS A 128 -12.87 16.52 16.40
N PHE A 129 -11.87 16.68 15.53
CA PHE A 129 -11.17 17.94 15.36
C PHE A 129 -12.13 19.06 14.95
N ASN A 130 -12.93 18.83 13.92
CA ASN A 130 -13.89 19.81 13.39
C ASN A 130 -14.89 20.27 14.45
N ARG A 131 -15.37 19.35 15.28
CA ARG A 131 -16.30 19.68 16.38
C ARG A 131 -15.63 20.42 17.53
N MET A 132 -14.37 20.12 17.84
CA MET A 132 -13.68 20.72 18.97
C MET A 132 -13.14 22.13 18.67
N PHE A 133 -12.75 22.39 17.44
CA PHE A 133 -12.05 23.63 17.05
C PHE A 133 -12.77 24.38 15.94
N ALA A 134 -12.65 23.94 14.70
CA ALA A 134 -13.29 24.50 13.54
C ALA A 134 -13.37 23.47 12.42
N ASN A 135 -14.25 23.68 11.43
CA ASN A 135 -14.38 22.81 10.27
C ASN A 135 -13.18 23.00 9.32
N VAL A 136 -12.17 22.15 9.46
CA VAL A 136 -10.91 22.17 8.69
C VAL A 136 -10.80 20.95 7.77
N PHE A 137 -11.10 19.75 8.27
CA PHE A 137 -10.85 18.51 7.55
C PHE A 137 -12.09 17.97 6.85
N PRO A 138 -11.98 17.48 5.60
CA PRO A 138 -13.01 16.63 5.02
C PRO A 138 -13.08 15.29 5.75
N GLU A 139 -14.22 14.60 5.61
CA GLU A 139 -14.33 13.20 6.00
C GLU A 139 -14.00 12.33 4.79
N PRO A 140 -12.87 11.61 4.76
CA PRO A 140 -12.49 10.83 3.60
C PRO A 140 -13.33 9.57 3.44
N ASP A 141 -13.60 9.18 2.19
CA ASP A 141 -14.18 7.89 1.84
C ASP A 141 -13.09 6.93 1.35
N SER A 142 -13.32 5.63 1.55
CA SER A 142 -12.45 4.57 1.03
C SER A 142 -12.89 4.13 -0.36
N LEU A 143 -11.91 3.86 -1.23
CA LEU A 143 -12.13 3.22 -2.53
C LEU A 143 -11.41 1.86 -2.55
N VAL A 144 -12.16 0.77 -2.46
CA VAL A 144 -11.61 -0.59 -2.53
C VAL A 144 -11.58 -1.06 -3.97
N GLY A 145 -10.44 -1.61 -4.40
CA GLY A 145 -10.25 -2.13 -5.76
C GLY A 145 -11.04 -3.41 -6.04
N ARG A 146 -11.16 -3.77 -7.34
CA ARG A 146 -11.88 -4.98 -7.79
C ARG A 146 -11.25 -6.27 -7.26
N VAL A 147 -9.94 -6.27 -7.05
CA VAL A 147 -9.18 -7.39 -6.46
C VAL A 147 -8.72 -6.95 -5.08
N PRO A 148 -9.54 -7.18 -4.05
CA PRO A 148 -9.30 -6.61 -2.72
C PRO A 148 -8.04 -7.17 -2.07
N ARG A 149 -7.71 -8.44 -2.34
CA ARG A 149 -6.54 -9.11 -1.79
C ARG A 149 -6.09 -10.28 -2.65
N LEU A 150 -4.79 -10.38 -2.96
CA LEU A 150 -4.16 -11.56 -3.51
C LEU A 150 -3.48 -12.37 -2.41
N SER A 151 -3.64 -13.69 -2.47
CA SER A 151 -2.93 -14.63 -1.59
C SER A 151 -1.46 -14.74 -2.00
N GLY A 152 -0.59 -15.13 -1.07
CA GLY A 152 0.78 -15.53 -1.41
C GLY A 152 0.80 -16.67 -2.41
N THR A 153 1.86 -16.76 -3.20
CA THR A 153 2.03 -17.80 -4.22
C THR A 153 2.03 -19.23 -3.65
N ASP A 154 2.32 -19.36 -2.35
CA ASP A 154 2.30 -20.60 -1.58
C ASP A 154 0.89 -21.02 -1.11
N GLY A 155 -0.12 -20.18 -1.30
CA GLY A 155 -1.48 -20.42 -0.82
C GLY A 155 -1.65 -20.28 0.70
N GLN A 156 -0.63 -19.80 1.41
CA GLN A 156 -0.63 -19.67 2.87
C GLN A 156 -0.88 -18.22 3.32
N GLY A 157 -2.04 -17.67 2.96
CA GLY A 157 -2.46 -16.36 3.44
C GLY A 157 -1.80 -15.16 2.74
N LYS A 158 -1.31 -14.18 3.49
CA LYS A 158 -0.81 -12.89 2.95
C LYS A 158 0.53 -13.04 2.22
N MET A 159 0.69 -12.32 1.10
CA MET A 159 2.00 -12.10 0.47
C MET A 159 2.97 -11.43 1.45
N SER A 160 4.22 -11.91 1.47
CA SER A 160 5.30 -11.30 2.25
C SER A 160 6.63 -11.46 1.53
N LYS A 161 7.38 -10.37 1.42
CA LYS A 161 8.75 -10.41 0.85
C LYS A 161 9.65 -11.33 1.66
N SER A 162 9.55 -11.30 3.00
CA SER A 162 10.35 -12.14 3.90
C SER A 162 10.06 -13.64 3.75
N LYS A 163 8.83 -14.01 3.34
CA LYS A 163 8.44 -15.40 3.06
C LYS A 163 8.78 -15.85 1.64
N GLY A 164 9.16 -14.93 0.75
CA GLY A 164 9.47 -15.22 -0.65
C GLY A 164 8.26 -15.68 -1.48
N ASN A 165 7.03 -15.50 -0.99
CA ASN A 165 5.79 -15.93 -1.64
C ASN A 165 5.13 -14.81 -2.47
N VAL A 166 5.95 -13.96 -3.11
CA VAL A 166 5.52 -12.81 -3.91
C VAL A 166 6.10 -12.86 -5.32
N ILE A 167 5.38 -12.30 -6.29
CA ILE A 167 5.90 -11.91 -7.60
C ILE A 167 6.15 -10.41 -7.56
N MET A 168 7.38 -10.00 -7.77
CA MET A 168 7.78 -8.59 -7.76
C MET A 168 7.52 -7.97 -9.15
N LEU A 169 7.19 -6.68 -9.19
CA LEU A 169 7.09 -5.94 -10.46
C LEU A 169 8.43 -5.92 -11.22
N SER A 170 9.55 -6.02 -10.49
CA SER A 170 10.91 -6.07 -11.02
C SER A 170 11.39 -7.48 -11.40
N ASP A 171 10.58 -8.54 -11.18
CA ASP A 171 10.97 -9.90 -11.58
C ASP A 171 11.07 -10.00 -13.11
N ASP A 172 12.13 -10.62 -13.59
CA ASP A 172 12.28 -10.94 -15.00
C ASP A 172 11.35 -12.11 -15.43
N GLU A 173 11.23 -12.35 -16.71
CA GLU A 173 10.38 -13.40 -17.27
C GLU A 173 10.67 -14.80 -16.70
N LYS A 174 11.96 -15.10 -16.51
CA LYS A 174 12.43 -16.39 -15.96
C LYS A 174 12.05 -16.54 -14.50
N ALA A 175 12.23 -15.47 -13.72
CA ALA A 175 11.88 -15.45 -12.30
C ALA A 175 10.36 -15.61 -12.12
N VAL A 176 9.55 -14.89 -12.88
CA VAL A 176 8.08 -15.02 -12.88
C VAL A 176 7.68 -16.45 -13.22
N THR A 177 8.19 -17.00 -14.33
CA THR A 177 7.87 -18.38 -14.76
C THR A 177 8.25 -19.39 -13.69
N LYS A 178 9.42 -19.24 -13.06
CA LYS A 178 9.87 -20.11 -11.96
C LYS A 178 8.93 -20.01 -10.75
N LYS A 179 8.58 -18.79 -10.34
CA LYS A 179 7.68 -18.56 -9.19
C LYS A 179 6.29 -19.13 -9.45
N VAL A 180 5.72 -18.89 -10.65
CA VAL A 180 4.41 -19.42 -11.01
C VAL A 180 4.41 -20.95 -11.07
N ARG A 181 5.44 -21.57 -11.62
CA ARG A 181 5.57 -23.04 -11.62
C ARG A 181 5.61 -23.64 -10.22
N SER A 182 6.21 -22.93 -9.26
CA SER A 182 6.30 -23.34 -7.86
C SER A 182 5.10 -22.91 -7.00
N MET A 183 4.09 -22.23 -7.58
CA MET A 183 2.87 -21.87 -6.86
C MET A 183 2.18 -23.08 -6.26
N PHE A 184 1.32 -22.81 -5.29
CA PHE A 184 0.48 -23.81 -4.64
C PHE A 184 -0.08 -24.82 -5.64
N THR A 185 -0.03 -26.10 -5.26
CA THR A 185 -0.71 -27.20 -5.93
C THR A 185 -1.54 -27.91 -4.86
N ASP A 186 -2.79 -28.25 -5.17
CA ASP A 186 -3.66 -28.96 -4.22
C ASP A 186 -3.01 -30.29 -3.85
N PRO A 187 -2.66 -30.52 -2.57
CA PRO A 187 -1.98 -31.75 -2.14
C PRO A 187 -2.83 -33.00 -2.32
N ASN A 188 -4.16 -32.87 -2.44
CA ASN A 188 -5.06 -33.97 -2.70
C ASN A 188 -5.09 -34.36 -4.20
N ARG A 189 -4.50 -33.52 -5.05
CA ARG A 189 -4.51 -33.69 -6.50
C ARG A 189 -3.15 -34.19 -7.00
N ILE A 190 -2.85 -35.43 -6.69
CA ILE A 190 -1.58 -36.08 -7.07
C ILE A 190 -1.49 -36.47 -8.56
N ARG A 191 -2.60 -36.40 -9.31
CA ARG A 191 -2.71 -36.69 -10.74
C ARG A 191 -3.69 -35.74 -11.39
N ALA A 192 -3.52 -35.47 -12.69
CA ALA A 192 -4.33 -34.52 -13.45
C ALA A 192 -5.81 -34.96 -13.62
N ASP A 193 -6.08 -36.27 -13.51
CA ASP A 193 -7.41 -36.86 -13.60
C ASP A 193 -8.19 -36.84 -12.25
N ILE A 194 -7.63 -36.24 -11.22
CA ILE A 194 -8.33 -36.03 -9.94
C ILE A 194 -8.99 -34.65 -9.95
N PRO A 195 -10.31 -34.54 -9.66
CA PRO A 195 -10.99 -33.27 -9.50
C PRO A 195 -10.31 -32.37 -8.47
N GLY A 196 -10.17 -31.07 -8.79
CA GLY A 196 -9.55 -30.09 -7.93
C GLY A 196 -10.51 -29.03 -7.43
N LYS A 197 -10.11 -28.28 -6.39
CA LYS A 197 -10.88 -27.17 -5.84
C LYS A 197 -10.34 -25.85 -6.39
N VAL A 198 -11.20 -25.07 -7.03
CA VAL A 198 -10.88 -23.74 -7.58
C VAL A 198 -10.89 -22.67 -6.49
N GLU A 199 -11.87 -22.74 -5.58
CA GLU A 199 -12.09 -21.75 -4.53
C GLU A 199 -10.94 -21.75 -3.53
N GLY A 200 -10.33 -20.57 -3.36
CA GLY A 200 -9.17 -20.38 -2.49
C GLY A 200 -7.83 -20.82 -3.10
N ASN A 201 -7.81 -21.32 -4.33
CA ASN A 201 -6.58 -21.68 -5.03
C ASN A 201 -5.92 -20.40 -5.60
N PRO A 202 -4.70 -20.02 -5.17
CA PRO A 202 -4.04 -18.80 -5.62
C PRO A 202 -3.78 -18.77 -7.13
N VAL A 203 -3.58 -19.91 -7.78
CA VAL A 203 -3.37 -19.94 -9.25
C VAL A 203 -4.57 -19.36 -9.98
N PHE A 204 -5.80 -19.70 -9.57
CA PHE A 204 -6.99 -19.13 -10.17
C PHE A 204 -7.25 -17.69 -9.76
N GLN A 205 -6.91 -17.30 -8.52
CA GLN A 205 -6.99 -15.90 -8.09
C GLN A 205 -6.10 -15.00 -8.96
N TYR A 206 -4.88 -15.48 -9.29
CA TYR A 206 -3.97 -14.72 -10.16
C TYR A 206 -4.43 -14.74 -11.62
N HIS A 207 -5.04 -15.82 -12.10
CA HIS A 207 -5.68 -15.82 -13.42
C HIS A 207 -6.81 -14.78 -13.49
N ASP A 208 -7.68 -14.75 -12.50
CA ASP A 208 -8.78 -13.76 -12.43
C ASP A 208 -8.27 -12.31 -12.37
N ALA A 209 -7.09 -12.08 -11.78
CA ALA A 209 -6.49 -10.76 -11.67
C ALA A 209 -5.72 -10.30 -12.92
N PHE A 210 -5.00 -11.21 -13.59
CA PHE A 210 -4.00 -10.85 -14.59
C PHE A 210 -4.23 -11.43 -16.00
N ASN A 211 -5.04 -12.48 -16.13
CA ASN A 211 -5.30 -13.06 -17.46
C ASN A 211 -6.54 -12.38 -18.09
N PRO A 212 -6.38 -11.66 -19.20
CA PRO A 212 -7.52 -10.97 -19.84
C PRO A 212 -8.48 -11.94 -20.57
N ASN A 213 -8.08 -13.20 -20.81
CA ASN A 213 -8.89 -14.19 -21.50
C ASN A 213 -9.84 -14.92 -20.53
N THR A 214 -10.97 -14.29 -20.21
CA THR A 214 -11.96 -14.83 -19.28
C THR A 214 -12.54 -16.17 -19.73
N ALA A 215 -12.72 -16.38 -21.03
CA ALA A 215 -13.21 -17.65 -21.58
C ALA A 215 -12.23 -18.81 -21.32
N GLN A 216 -10.92 -18.56 -21.44
CA GLN A 216 -9.89 -19.53 -21.09
C GLN A 216 -9.89 -19.86 -19.59
N ILE A 217 -10.06 -18.82 -18.74
CA ILE A 217 -10.12 -19.01 -17.29
C ILE A 217 -11.32 -19.88 -16.91
N ASP A 218 -12.49 -19.63 -17.50
CA ASP A 218 -13.71 -20.39 -17.23
C ASP A 218 -13.56 -21.86 -17.68
N ASP A 219 -12.96 -22.11 -18.86
CA ASP A 219 -12.62 -23.45 -19.33
C ASP A 219 -11.65 -24.17 -18.34
N PHE A 220 -10.59 -23.49 -17.93
CA PHE A 220 -9.65 -24.03 -16.96
C PHE A 220 -10.32 -24.39 -15.62
N LYS A 221 -11.19 -23.52 -15.11
CA LYS A 221 -11.94 -23.76 -13.88
C LYS A 221 -12.88 -24.97 -14.00
N ALA A 222 -13.59 -25.09 -15.14
CA ALA A 222 -14.48 -26.24 -15.40
C ALA A 222 -13.69 -27.54 -15.46
N ARG A 223 -12.68 -27.61 -16.32
CA ARG A 223 -11.85 -28.80 -16.50
C ARG A 223 -11.09 -29.18 -15.23
N TYR A 224 -10.70 -28.19 -14.39
CA TYR A 224 -10.03 -28.46 -13.12
C TYR A 224 -10.95 -29.12 -12.10
N ARG A 225 -12.21 -28.68 -12.02
CA ARG A 225 -13.24 -29.31 -11.16
C ARG A 225 -13.60 -30.72 -11.62
N GLU A 226 -13.48 -31.00 -12.91
CA GLU A 226 -13.76 -32.33 -13.49
C GLU A 226 -12.55 -33.28 -13.47
N GLY A 227 -11.34 -32.78 -13.20
CA GLY A 227 -10.13 -33.57 -13.29
C GLY A 227 -9.66 -33.82 -14.73
N ASN A 228 -9.88 -32.86 -15.62
CA ASN A 228 -9.58 -32.97 -17.06
C ASN A 228 -8.44 -32.05 -17.53
N ILE A 229 -7.65 -31.47 -16.59
CA ILE A 229 -6.53 -30.57 -16.90
C ILE A 229 -5.42 -30.72 -15.91
N GLY A 230 -4.16 -30.58 -16.32
CA GLY A 230 -2.99 -30.62 -15.46
C GLY A 230 -2.63 -29.24 -14.88
N ASP A 231 -2.08 -29.22 -13.65
CA ASP A 231 -1.61 -27.97 -13.01
C ASP A 231 -0.53 -27.26 -13.84
N VAL A 232 0.31 -28.00 -14.55
CA VAL A 232 1.37 -27.45 -15.38
C VAL A 232 0.80 -26.59 -16.51
N GLU A 233 -0.26 -27.06 -17.19
CA GLU A 233 -0.92 -26.31 -18.28
C GLU A 233 -1.47 -24.99 -17.79
N ILE A 234 -2.20 -25.00 -16.67
CA ILE A 234 -2.79 -23.81 -16.06
C ILE A 234 -1.70 -22.83 -15.61
N LYS A 235 -0.66 -23.34 -14.92
CA LYS A 235 0.46 -22.50 -14.44
C LYS A 235 1.27 -21.89 -15.58
N MET A 236 1.47 -22.59 -16.68
CA MET A 236 2.18 -22.03 -17.83
C MET A 236 1.39 -20.91 -18.50
N ALA A 237 0.07 -21.10 -18.70
CA ALA A 237 -0.80 -20.03 -19.20
C ALA A 237 -0.83 -18.81 -18.24
N LEU A 238 -0.79 -19.05 -16.92
CA LEU A 238 -0.68 -17.96 -15.94
C LEU A 238 0.66 -17.23 -16.06
N ALA A 239 1.76 -17.94 -16.20
CA ALA A 239 3.08 -17.35 -16.35
C ALA A 239 3.17 -16.46 -17.60
N GLU A 240 2.58 -16.90 -18.70
CA GLU A 240 2.46 -16.11 -19.94
C GLU A 240 1.63 -14.85 -19.72
N ALA A 241 0.45 -14.97 -19.10
CA ALA A 241 -0.42 -13.83 -18.82
C ALA A 241 0.26 -12.79 -17.91
N ILE A 242 0.94 -13.22 -16.83
CA ILE A 242 1.66 -12.32 -15.93
C ILE A 242 2.85 -11.67 -16.65
N ASN A 243 3.61 -12.41 -17.45
CA ASN A 243 4.72 -11.83 -18.19
C ASN A 243 4.24 -10.79 -19.20
N THR A 244 3.18 -11.09 -19.96
CA THR A 244 2.55 -10.13 -20.88
C THR A 244 2.08 -8.86 -20.16
N PHE A 245 1.54 -9.00 -18.94
CA PHE A 245 1.14 -7.86 -18.12
C PHE A 245 2.37 -7.05 -17.64
N LEU A 246 3.45 -7.72 -17.28
CA LEU A 246 4.66 -7.08 -16.73
C LEU A 246 5.58 -6.49 -17.80
N ASP A 247 5.57 -6.96 -19.04
CA ASP A 247 6.49 -6.50 -20.08
C ASP A 247 6.49 -4.98 -20.28
N PRO A 248 5.35 -4.30 -20.46
CA PRO A 248 5.36 -2.84 -20.60
C PRO A 248 5.78 -2.12 -19.31
N ILE A 249 5.63 -2.76 -18.14
CA ILE A 249 6.09 -2.21 -16.86
C ILE A 249 7.63 -2.31 -16.79
N ARG A 250 8.21 -3.44 -17.18
CA ARG A 250 9.67 -3.64 -17.24
C ARG A 250 10.34 -2.65 -18.20
N GLU A 251 9.75 -2.43 -19.37
CA GLU A 251 10.26 -1.46 -20.35
C GLU A 251 10.28 -0.04 -19.78
N ARG A 252 9.18 0.41 -19.16
CA ARG A 252 9.13 1.73 -18.52
C ARG A 252 10.09 1.82 -17.34
N ARG A 253 10.21 0.75 -16.54
CA ARG A 253 11.15 0.73 -15.43
C ARG A 253 12.59 0.90 -15.91
N ALA A 254 13.01 0.15 -16.95
CA ALA A 254 14.34 0.27 -17.54
C ALA A 254 14.60 1.67 -18.13
N TYR A 255 13.56 2.29 -18.72
CA TYR A 255 13.65 3.68 -19.17
C TYR A 255 13.95 4.65 -18.01
N TYR A 256 13.22 4.56 -16.90
CA TYR A 256 13.45 5.45 -15.76
C TYR A 256 14.75 5.14 -15.03
N GLU A 257 15.17 3.89 -14.91
CA GLU A 257 16.48 3.51 -14.38
C GLU A 257 17.64 4.10 -15.19
N SER A 258 17.45 4.25 -16.50
CA SER A 258 18.43 4.90 -17.38
C SER A 258 18.32 6.44 -17.38
N ASN A 259 17.27 7.01 -16.77
CA ASN A 259 17.00 8.45 -16.75
C ASN A 259 16.64 8.92 -15.31
N MET A 260 17.55 8.69 -14.37
CA MET A 260 17.31 8.95 -12.93
C MET A 260 16.96 10.40 -12.60
N SER A 261 17.40 11.37 -13.42
CA SER A 261 17.01 12.78 -13.26
C SER A 261 15.51 13.01 -13.38
N LEU A 262 14.81 12.24 -14.22
CA LEU A 262 13.34 12.32 -14.33
C LEU A 262 12.64 11.77 -13.08
N VAL A 263 13.24 10.76 -12.44
CA VAL A 263 12.71 10.19 -11.18
C VAL A 263 12.85 11.20 -10.04
N GLU A 264 14.02 11.85 -9.94
CA GLU A 264 14.27 12.89 -8.95
C GLU A 264 13.35 14.10 -9.18
N GLU A 265 13.19 14.55 -10.43
CA GLU A 265 12.30 15.65 -10.79
C GLU A 265 10.85 15.36 -10.41
N ALA A 266 10.34 14.15 -10.69
CA ALA A 266 9.00 13.73 -10.32
C ALA A 266 8.75 13.79 -8.80
N ILE A 267 9.74 13.35 -8.00
CA ILE A 267 9.68 13.45 -6.53
C ILE A 267 9.69 14.91 -6.09
N MET A 268 10.66 15.70 -6.57
CA MET A 268 10.84 17.08 -6.11
C MET A 268 9.65 17.96 -6.48
N ASP A 269 9.06 17.79 -7.67
CA ASP A 269 7.83 18.45 -8.06
C ASP A 269 6.65 18.03 -7.17
N GLY A 270 6.49 16.74 -6.93
CA GLY A 270 5.44 16.21 -6.04
C GLY A 270 5.55 16.75 -4.62
N VAL A 271 6.76 16.79 -4.07
CA VAL A 271 7.04 17.40 -2.75
C VAL A 271 6.74 18.89 -2.74
N ALA A 272 7.13 19.63 -3.79
CA ALA A 272 6.87 21.08 -3.87
C ALA A 272 5.34 21.36 -3.89
N ARG A 273 4.58 20.60 -4.68
CA ARG A 273 3.10 20.70 -4.71
C ARG A 273 2.48 20.37 -3.34
N MET A 274 2.96 19.33 -2.68
CA MET A 274 2.45 18.93 -1.36
C MET A 274 2.76 19.98 -0.28
N ARG A 275 3.96 20.58 -0.28
CA ARG A 275 4.33 21.62 0.68
C ARG A 275 3.41 22.83 0.64
N VAL A 276 2.94 23.24 -0.53
CA VAL A 276 1.97 24.35 -0.65
C VAL A 276 0.66 24.00 0.07
N ILE A 277 0.14 22.80 -0.16
CA ILE A 277 -1.10 22.34 0.48
C ILE A 277 -0.88 22.14 1.99
N ALA A 278 0.23 21.53 2.37
CA ALA A 278 0.58 21.31 3.77
C ALA A 278 0.67 22.62 4.56
N ALA A 279 1.31 23.64 4.00
CA ALA A 279 1.42 24.95 4.62
C ALA A 279 0.04 25.59 4.85
N GLU A 280 -0.87 25.52 3.86
CA GLU A 280 -2.22 26.06 3.98
C GLU A 280 -3.07 25.26 4.98
N THR A 281 -3.02 23.93 4.92
CA THR A 281 -3.74 23.06 5.88
C THR A 281 -3.24 23.31 7.31
N MET A 282 -1.93 23.36 7.51
CA MET A 282 -1.35 23.60 8.85
C MET A 282 -1.63 25.00 9.37
N LYS A 283 -1.72 26.01 8.47
CA LYS A 283 -2.19 27.33 8.87
C LYS A 283 -3.61 27.27 9.43
N GLN A 284 -4.54 26.62 8.73
CA GLN A 284 -5.92 26.44 9.19
C GLN A 284 -5.99 25.68 10.52
N VAL A 285 -5.21 24.60 10.66
CA VAL A 285 -5.11 23.82 11.91
C VAL A 285 -4.63 24.69 13.07
N ARG A 286 -3.51 25.39 12.89
CA ARG A 286 -2.94 26.27 13.94
C ARG A 286 -3.88 27.41 14.30
N ASP A 287 -4.57 28.01 13.33
CA ASP A 287 -5.55 29.08 13.56
C ASP A 287 -6.77 28.53 14.33
N ALA A 288 -7.30 27.37 13.94
CA ALA A 288 -8.41 26.70 14.63
C ALA A 288 -8.05 26.38 16.10
N MET A 289 -6.85 25.86 16.35
CA MET A 289 -6.34 25.57 17.68
C MET A 289 -5.85 26.80 18.45
N ARG A 290 -5.84 27.98 17.84
CA ARG A 290 -5.35 29.27 18.39
C ARG A 290 -3.89 29.27 18.80
N ILE A 291 -3.04 28.52 18.07
CA ILE A 291 -1.59 28.44 18.33
C ILE A 291 -0.76 29.15 17.25
N SER A 292 -1.38 29.82 16.31
CA SER A 292 -0.71 30.54 15.22
C SER A 292 -0.01 31.84 15.66
N SER A 293 -0.46 32.47 16.76
CA SER A 293 0.14 33.70 17.27
C SER A 293 -0.27 33.95 18.73
N TYR A 294 0.72 33.95 19.62
CA TYR A 294 0.52 34.30 21.02
C TYR A 294 0.74 35.81 21.30
N THR A 295 1.47 36.51 20.45
CA THR A 295 1.97 37.85 20.74
C THR A 295 0.99 38.98 20.38
N LYS A 296 0.01 38.76 19.48
CA LYS A 296 -0.94 39.78 19.02
C LYS A 296 -1.84 40.37 20.13
N ASN A 297 -2.00 39.68 21.25
CA ASN A 297 -2.91 40.03 22.34
C ASN A 297 -2.23 40.16 23.70
N TRP A 298 -0.89 40.19 23.76
CA TRP A 298 -0.17 40.51 24.98
C TRP A 298 -0.26 42.02 25.22
N LYS A 299 -1.24 42.41 26.05
CA LYS A 299 -1.38 43.79 26.58
C LYS A 299 -1.00 43.77 28.05
#